data_5cf696c2fd5f889407b6ce2fc72be660
#
_entry.id   5cf696c2fd5f889407b6ce2fc72be660
#
_cell.length_a   1.000
_cell.length_b   1.000
_cell.length_c   1.000
_cell.angle_alpha   90.00
_cell.angle_beta   90.00
_cell.angle_gamma   90.00
#
_symmetry.space_group_name_H-M   'P 1'
#
loop_
_entity.id
_entity.type
_entity.pdbx_description
1 polymer ?
#
loop_
_entity_poly.entity_id
_entity_poly.type
_entity_poly.pdbx_seq_one_letter_code
_entity_poly.pdbx_strand_id
1 'polypeptide(L)'
;MKRPPNEGNPDMTTERQTPKLGLTIGTKLAAISIVISMAAVCIAAVLAGYSSNEALKRAAFERLTAVRELKAQQIESYFSQVENELKFVAESASLKDNLQQLRRGIVYLQASEDRVTPEYQNDLNQFYLEDFRAQYEAETGTRADDAVIDGLLPQDPLAIFLQHRYILDPQLVNQVQFETQYGAAVSALEQSLGEFQDRFGFYDVFLIEPNDGRIVYSVEREIDFGTSVFDGPHSNTNLARAVTTAMAANPDQVIFADFEPYIPSFNAPAAFAALPVYDGPNPIGVLAVQLPLSGINAIMTSNQSWRDVGLGDS
;
A
#
# COMPACT_ATOMS: atom_id res chain seq x y z
N MET A 1 132.12 16.51 -11.97
CA MET A 1 131.56 17.51 -10.99
C MET A 1 130.56 18.37 -11.77
N LYS A 2 129.48 18.61 -11.29
CA LYS A 2 128.32 19.39 -11.76
C LYS A 2 127.37 18.63 -12.67
N ARG A 3 126.21 18.39 -12.15
CA ARG A 3 124.97 18.03 -12.84
C ARG A 3 124.31 19.24 -13.45
N PRO A 4 123.62 19.13 -14.56
CA PRO A 4 122.61 20.05 -15.00
C PRO A 4 121.16 19.54 -14.77
N PRO A 5 120.19 20.36 -14.96
CA PRO A 5 118.93 20.28 -14.31
C PRO A 5 117.80 19.58 -15.08
N ASN A 6 116.82 19.25 -14.34
CA ASN A 6 115.59 18.55 -14.65
C ASN A 6 114.58 19.48 -15.37
N GLU A 7 114.05 19.07 -16.51
CA GLU A 7 112.89 19.70 -17.19
C GLU A 7 111.62 18.95 -17.00
N GLY A 8 110.62 19.69 -16.84
CA GLY A 8 109.33 19.31 -16.40
C GLY A 8 108.49 18.52 -17.38
N ASN A 9 107.63 17.80 -16.80
CA ASN A 9 106.58 16.94 -17.42
C ASN A 9 105.33 17.73 -17.63
N PRO A 10 104.63 17.75 -18.77
CA PRO A 10 103.35 18.37 -18.94
C PRO A 10 102.19 17.40 -18.59
N ASP A 11 101.32 17.99 -17.91
CA ASP A 11 100.05 17.45 -17.42
C ASP A 11 99.20 16.89 -18.56
N MET A 12 98.78 15.62 -18.44
CA MET A 12 97.82 14.97 -19.33
C MET A 12 96.50 14.88 -18.63
N THR A 13 95.69 15.86 -18.81
CA THR A 13 94.28 15.78 -18.48
C THR A 13 93.51 14.90 -19.45
N THR A 14 93.16 13.68 -19.03
CA THR A 14 92.38 12.72 -19.82
C THR A 14 90.87 13.14 -19.64
N GLU A 15 90.39 13.82 -20.66
CA GLU A 15 88.94 14.05 -20.80
C GLU A 15 88.23 12.70 -21.06
N ARG A 16 87.47 12.21 -20.07
CA ARG A 16 86.55 11.09 -20.23
C ARG A 16 85.40 11.51 -21.14
N GLN A 17 85.48 11.16 -22.40
CA GLN A 17 84.31 11.23 -23.30
C GLN A 17 83.33 10.16 -22.91
N THR A 18 82.18 10.55 -22.36
CA THR A 18 80.98 9.69 -22.16
C THR A 18 80.52 9.26 -23.58
N PRO A 19 80.33 7.95 -23.78
CA PRO A 19 79.86 7.48 -25.11
C PRO A 19 78.38 7.94 -25.26
N LYS A 20 78.12 8.80 -26.19
CA LYS A 20 76.79 9.07 -26.70
C LYS A 20 76.22 7.82 -27.28
N LEU A 21 75.39 7.08 -26.57
CA LEU A 21 74.62 5.93 -27.11
C LEU A 21 73.68 6.48 -28.19
N GLY A 22 74.16 6.58 -29.37
CA GLY A 22 73.37 6.85 -30.56
C GLY A 22 72.59 5.58 -30.92
N LEU A 23 71.26 5.59 -30.54
CA LEU A 23 70.34 4.53 -30.98
C LEU A 23 70.46 4.31 -32.51
N THR A 24 70.68 3.07 -32.94
CA THR A 24 70.70 2.72 -34.36
C THR A 24 69.32 3.03 -34.99
N ILE A 25 69.30 3.21 -36.32
CA ILE A 25 68.02 3.50 -37.04
C ILE A 25 67.02 2.37 -36.84
N GLY A 26 67.45 1.14 -36.72
CA GLY A 26 66.60 -0.02 -36.43
C GLY A 26 65.90 0.07 -35.01
N THR A 27 66.68 0.46 -33.97
CA THR A 27 66.11 0.65 -32.63
C THR A 27 65.16 1.84 -32.54
N LYS A 28 65.39 2.91 -33.31
CA LYS A 28 64.43 4.04 -33.40
C LYS A 28 63.11 3.65 -34.06
N LEU A 29 63.17 2.89 -35.16
CA LEU A 29 62.02 2.36 -35.88
C LEU A 29 61.22 1.39 -34.99
N ALA A 30 61.92 0.48 -34.32
CA ALA A 30 61.26 -0.44 -33.37
C ALA A 30 60.55 0.30 -32.21
N ALA A 31 61.22 1.29 -31.65
CA ALA A 31 60.62 2.11 -30.58
C ALA A 31 59.35 2.88 -31.05
N ILE A 32 59.40 3.49 -32.24
CA ILE A 32 58.24 4.15 -32.85
C ILE A 32 57.08 3.18 -33.11
N SER A 33 57.36 1.99 -33.64
CA SER A 33 56.35 0.97 -33.87
C SER A 33 55.69 0.50 -32.57
N ILE A 34 56.46 0.32 -31.49
CA ILE A 34 55.94 -0.04 -30.16
C ILE A 34 55.03 1.08 -29.61
N VAL A 35 55.48 2.35 -29.74
CA VAL A 35 54.68 3.49 -29.27
C VAL A 35 53.36 3.61 -30.02
N ILE A 36 53.37 3.46 -31.36
CA ILE A 36 52.18 3.50 -32.20
C ILE A 36 51.23 2.34 -31.84
N SER A 37 51.76 1.13 -31.67
CA SER A 37 50.96 -0.04 -31.30
C SER A 37 50.35 0.11 -29.92
N MET A 38 51.11 0.63 -28.96
CA MET A 38 50.61 0.90 -27.60
C MET A 38 49.55 2.01 -27.60
N ALA A 39 49.75 3.08 -28.36
CA ALA A 39 48.73 4.13 -28.53
C ALA A 39 47.44 3.58 -29.16
N ALA A 40 47.53 2.74 -30.19
CA ALA A 40 46.37 2.10 -30.82
C ALA A 40 45.61 1.20 -29.85
N VAL A 41 46.31 0.40 -29.03
CA VAL A 41 45.70 -0.44 -27.99
C VAL A 41 45.02 0.41 -26.92
N CYS A 42 45.64 1.50 -26.45
CA CYS A 42 45.05 2.41 -25.48
C CYS A 42 43.78 3.08 -26.04
N ILE A 43 43.79 3.56 -27.27
CA ILE A 43 42.62 4.15 -27.92
C ILE A 43 41.49 3.11 -28.04
N ALA A 44 41.83 1.90 -28.50
CA ALA A 44 40.83 0.81 -28.58
C ALA A 44 40.25 0.45 -27.22
N ALA A 45 41.05 0.38 -26.15
CA ALA A 45 40.59 0.11 -24.79
C ALA A 45 39.68 1.23 -24.27
N VAL A 46 40.00 2.50 -24.51
CA VAL A 46 39.17 3.63 -24.12
C VAL A 46 37.83 3.62 -24.87
N LEU A 47 37.84 3.40 -26.18
CA LEU A 47 36.63 3.32 -27.01
C LEU A 47 35.77 2.12 -26.60
N ALA A 48 36.38 0.95 -26.36
CA ALA A 48 35.67 -0.24 -25.88
C ALA A 48 35.04 0.01 -24.47
N GLY A 49 35.78 0.64 -23.56
CA GLY A 49 35.29 0.99 -22.24
C GLY A 49 34.10 1.97 -22.29
N TYR A 50 34.19 2.98 -23.15
CA TYR A 50 33.11 3.94 -23.36
C TYR A 50 31.85 3.28 -23.94
N SER A 51 32.02 2.48 -25.00
CA SER A 51 30.94 1.74 -25.65
C SER A 51 30.30 0.72 -24.72
N SER A 52 31.10 0.02 -23.91
CA SER A 52 30.58 -0.94 -22.91
C SER A 52 29.80 -0.26 -21.81
N ASN A 53 30.25 0.89 -21.31
CA ASN A 53 29.54 1.64 -20.28
C ASN A 53 28.18 2.16 -20.79
N GLU A 54 28.12 2.68 -22.01
CA GLU A 54 26.87 3.10 -22.64
C GLU A 54 25.90 1.93 -22.89
N ALA A 55 26.44 0.78 -23.31
CA ALA A 55 25.65 -0.43 -23.50
C ALA A 55 25.06 -0.94 -22.16
N LEU A 56 25.87 -0.94 -21.08
CA LEU A 56 25.44 -1.33 -19.76
C LEU A 56 24.34 -0.38 -19.21
N LYS A 57 24.51 0.93 -19.39
CA LYS A 57 23.48 1.91 -19.00
C LYS A 57 22.16 1.68 -19.75
N ARG A 58 22.20 1.49 -21.07
CA ARG A 58 21.01 1.20 -21.87
C ARG A 58 20.32 -0.08 -21.40
N ALA A 59 21.08 -1.16 -21.23
CA ALA A 59 20.52 -2.42 -20.73
C ALA A 59 19.90 -2.28 -19.35
N ALA A 60 20.50 -1.48 -18.45
CA ALA A 60 19.93 -1.18 -17.14
C ALA A 60 18.61 -0.40 -17.26
N PHE A 61 18.56 0.65 -18.10
CA PHE A 61 17.33 1.42 -18.32
C PHE A 61 16.22 0.60 -18.98
N GLU A 62 16.54 -0.22 -19.98
CA GLU A 62 15.58 -1.11 -20.64
C GLU A 62 15.00 -2.11 -19.63
N ARG A 63 15.84 -2.66 -18.75
CA ARG A 63 15.41 -3.57 -17.69
C ARG A 63 14.50 -2.88 -16.67
N LEU A 64 14.86 -1.69 -16.18
CA LEU A 64 14.03 -0.92 -15.26
C LEU A 64 12.68 -0.56 -15.89
N THR A 65 12.68 -0.21 -17.19
CA THR A 65 11.45 0.05 -17.92
C THR A 65 10.58 -1.19 -18.01
N ALA A 66 11.15 -2.35 -18.34
CA ALA A 66 10.41 -3.60 -18.38
C ALA A 66 9.82 -4.00 -17.02
N VAL A 67 10.59 -3.83 -15.92
CA VAL A 67 10.11 -4.07 -14.57
C VAL A 67 8.96 -3.11 -14.22
N ARG A 68 9.09 -1.82 -14.54
CA ARG A 68 8.02 -0.84 -14.32
C ARG A 68 6.73 -1.23 -15.05
N GLU A 69 6.82 -1.58 -16.34
CA GLU A 69 5.66 -2.00 -17.14
C GLU A 69 4.99 -3.27 -16.54
N LEU A 70 5.81 -4.25 -16.16
CA LEU A 70 5.30 -5.46 -15.51
C LEU A 70 4.56 -5.14 -14.19
N LYS A 71 5.13 -4.25 -13.36
CA LYS A 71 4.50 -3.83 -12.11
C LYS A 71 3.20 -3.06 -12.34
N ALA A 72 3.17 -2.16 -13.33
CA ALA A 72 1.95 -1.46 -13.72
C ALA A 72 0.85 -2.45 -14.12
N GLN A 73 1.16 -3.42 -14.99
CA GLN A 73 0.20 -4.45 -15.39
C GLN A 73 -0.29 -5.31 -14.21
N GLN A 74 0.59 -5.65 -13.26
CA GLN A 74 0.19 -6.41 -12.07
C GLN A 74 -0.77 -5.61 -11.19
N ILE A 75 -0.54 -4.30 -11.02
CA ILE A 75 -1.43 -3.41 -10.26
C ILE A 75 -2.78 -3.25 -10.98
N GLU A 76 -2.78 -3.02 -12.29
CA GLU A 76 -4.01 -2.94 -13.09
C GLU A 76 -4.82 -4.25 -13.00
N SER A 77 -4.15 -5.41 -13.07
CA SER A 77 -4.78 -6.71 -12.89
C SER A 77 -5.39 -6.87 -11.51
N TYR A 78 -4.70 -6.42 -10.46
CA TYR A 78 -5.22 -6.47 -9.09
C TYR A 78 -6.52 -5.66 -8.94
N PHE A 79 -6.54 -4.41 -9.42
CA PHE A 79 -7.76 -3.59 -9.37
C PHE A 79 -8.90 -4.15 -10.23
N SER A 80 -8.57 -4.69 -11.41
CA SER A 80 -9.56 -5.35 -12.26
C SER A 80 -10.14 -6.61 -11.60
N GLN A 81 -9.33 -7.35 -10.86
CA GLN A 81 -9.77 -8.49 -10.08
C GLN A 81 -10.73 -8.05 -8.96
N VAL A 82 -10.35 -7.04 -8.15
CA VAL A 82 -11.21 -6.46 -7.10
C VAL A 82 -12.55 -6.02 -7.69
N GLU A 83 -12.55 -5.32 -8.83
CA GLU A 83 -13.76 -4.89 -9.51
C GLU A 83 -14.68 -6.06 -9.89
N ASN A 84 -14.12 -7.11 -10.48
CA ASN A 84 -14.89 -8.30 -10.87
C ASN A 84 -15.47 -9.05 -9.67
N GLU A 85 -14.72 -9.14 -8.58
CA GLU A 85 -15.14 -9.80 -7.35
C GLU A 85 -16.28 -9.05 -6.67
N LEU A 86 -16.17 -7.71 -6.55
CA LEU A 86 -17.27 -6.90 -6.02
C LEU A 86 -18.55 -7.04 -6.86
N LYS A 87 -18.45 -6.96 -8.19
CA LYS A 87 -19.58 -7.14 -9.10
C LYS A 87 -20.23 -8.51 -8.92
N PHE A 88 -19.43 -9.55 -8.85
CA PHE A 88 -19.93 -10.91 -8.67
C PHE A 88 -20.73 -11.07 -7.36
N VAL A 89 -20.21 -10.54 -6.25
CA VAL A 89 -20.88 -10.59 -4.94
C VAL A 89 -22.13 -9.69 -4.92
N ALA A 90 -22.04 -8.47 -5.47
CA ALA A 90 -23.17 -7.53 -5.52
C ALA A 90 -24.37 -8.07 -6.33
N GLU A 91 -24.13 -8.92 -7.34
CA GLU A 91 -25.17 -9.55 -8.15
C GLU A 91 -25.78 -10.78 -7.50
N SER A 92 -25.16 -11.33 -6.44
CA SER A 92 -25.64 -12.56 -5.81
C SER A 92 -27.02 -12.39 -5.17
N ALA A 93 -27.95 -13.31 -5.43
CA ALA A 93 -29.28 -13.29 -4.83
C ALA A 93 -29.22 -13.38 -3.31
N SER A 94 -28.27 -14.13 -2.77
CA SER A 94 -28.09 -14.26 -1.32
C SER A 94 -27.71 -12.94 -0.66
N LEU A 95 -26.79 -12.18 -1.26
CA LEU A 95 -26.44 -10.85 -0.73
C LEU A 95 -27.65 -9.91 -0.75
N LYS A 96 -28.38 -9.87 -1.86
CA LYS A 96 -29.55 -9.00 -2.02
C LYS A 96 -30.63 -9.34 -1.01
N ASP A 97 -30.94 -10.63 -0.81
CA ASP A 97 -31.92 -11.07 0.17
C ASP A 97 -31.51 -10.73 1.60
N ASN A 98 -30.26 -10.97 1.98
CA ASN A 98 -29.73 -10.64 3.30
C ASN A 98 -29.70 -9.12 3.54
N LEU A 99 -29.30 -8.33 2.53
CA LEU A 99 -29.29 -6.88 2.63
C LEU A 99 -30.70 -6.31 2.82
N GLN A 100 -31.70 -6.84 2.15
CA GLN A 100 -33.09 -6.47 2.40
C GLN A 100 -33.59 -6.87 3.80
N GLN A 101 -33.13 -8.01 4.35
CA GLN A 101 -33.40 -8.42 5.71
C GLN A 101 -32.72 -7.48 6.73
N LEU A 102 -31.47 -7.11 6.51
CA LEU A 102 -30.77 -6.10 7.33
C LEU A 102 -31.56 -4.78 7.36
N ARG A 103 -31.97 -4.27 6.22
CA ARG A 103 -32.75 -3.02 6.11
C ARG A 103 -34.06 -3.08 6.89
N ARG A 104 -34.83 -4.18 6.74
CA ARG A 104 -36.06 -4.38 7.53
C ARG A 104 -35.76 -4.46 9.03
N GLY A 105 -34.69 -5.15 9.40
CA GLY A 105 -34.25 -5.23 10.79
C GLY A 105 -33.85 -3.87 11.37
N ILE A 106 -33.13 -3.04 10.61
CA ILE A 106 -32.76 -1.67 11.01
C ILE A 106 -34.01 -0.81 11.24
N VAL A 107 -34.99 -0.83 10.32
CA VAL A 107 -36.26 -0.09 10.50
C VAL A 107 -36.99 -0.53 11.79
N TYR A 108 -37.01 -1.83 12.07
CA TYR A 108 -37.59 -2.34 13.32
C TYR A 108 -36.81 -1.88 14.56
N LEU A 109 -35.48 -1.87 14.49
CA LEU A 109 -34.61 -1.39 15.57
C LEU A 109 -34.78 0.11 15.82
N GLN A 110 -34.89 0.91 14.77
CA GLN A 110 -35.13 2.37 14.86
C GLN A 110 -36.49 2.70 15.53
N ALA A 111 -37.53 1.93 15.24
CA ALA A 111 -38.86 2.13 15.80
C ALA A 111 -38.96 1.81 17.30
N SER A 112 -37.90 1.29 17.92
CA SER A 112 -37.88 0.83 19.31
C SER A 112 -37.02 1.78 20.14
N GLU A 113 -37.51 2.97 20.45
CA GLU A 113 -36.80 4.07 21.13
C GLU A 113 -36.25 3.71 22.53
N ASP A 114 -36.87 2.76 23.25
CA ASP A 114 -36.51 2.40 24.64
C ASP A 114 -35.28 1.44 24.72
N ARG A 115 -34.58 1.18 23.65
CA ARG A 115 -33.47 0.18 23.64
C ARG A 115 -32.13 0.70 24.12
N VAL A 116 -31.88 1.99 24.02
CA VAL A 116 -30.65 2.61 24.49
C VAL A 116 -30.81 3.08 25.91
N THR A 117 -30.07 2.44 26.81
CA THR A 117 -30.03 2.85 28.22
C THR A 117 -28.82 3.78 28.45
N PRO A 118 -28.83 4.60 29.51
CA PRO A 118 -27.64 5.35 29.92
C PRO A 118 -26.41 4.47 30.16
N GLU A 119 -26.61 3.20 30.49
CA GLU A 119 -25.56 2.21 30.67
C GLU A 119 -24.84 1.97 29.35
N TYR A 120 -25.53 1.77 28.23
CA TYR A 120 -24.92 1.58 26.91
C TYR A 120 -24.01 2.75 26.51
N GLN A 121 -24.46 3.97 26.77
CA GLN A 121 -23.64 5.16 26.50
C GLN A 121 -22.38 5.21 27.38
N ASN A 122 -22.53 4.85 28.68
CA ASN A 122 -21.38 4.81 29.59
C ASN A 122 -20.38 3.74 29.22
N ASP A 123 -20.82 2.54 28.83
CA ASP A 123 -19.98 1.43 28.43
C ASP A 123 -19.20 1.79 27.15
N LEU A 124 -19.87 2.42 26.16
CA LEU A 124 -19.18 2.90 24.96
C LEU A 124 -18.19 4.02 25.27
N ASN A 125 -18.55 4.98 26.11
CA ASN A 125 -17.62 6.03 26.53
C ASN A 125 -16.36 5.43 27.17
N GLN A 126 -16.53 4.42 28.05
CA GLN A 126 -15.39 3.74 28.65
C GLN A 126 -14.54 3.03 27.60
N PHE A 127 -15.16 2.26 26.70
CA PHE A 127 -14.46 1.57 25.61
C PHE A 127 -13.62 2.54 24.76
N TYR A 128 -14.20 3.66 24.32
CA TYR A 128 -13.49 4.63 23.49
C TYR A 128 -12.35 5.32 24.24
N LEU A 129 -12.55 5.63 25.53
CA LEU A 129 -11.55 6.33 26.35
C LEU A 129 -10.43 5.42 26.86
N GLU A 130 -10.69 4.14 27.03
CA GLU A 130 -9.73 3.19 27.59
C GLU A 130 -9.19 2.24 26.49
N ASP A 131 -10.03 1.36 25.94
CA ASP A 131 -9.60 0.28 25.07
C ASP A 131 -9.18 0.77 23.67
N PHE A 132 -10.07 1.51 22.99
CA PHE A 132 -9.77 2.05 21.66
C PHE A 132 -8.58 3.01 21.70
N ARG A 133 -8.56 3.93 22.67
CA ARG A 133 -7.43 4.87 22.83
C ARG A 133 -6.11 4.16 23.09
N ALA A 134 -6.10 3.15 23.96
CA ALA A 134 -4.88 2.40 24.27
C ALA A 134 -4.34 1.67 23.03
N GLN A 135 -5.23 1.06 22.25
CA GLN A 135 -4.84 0.40 21.01
C GLN A 135 -4.39 1.41 19.95
N TYR A 136 -5.09 2.53 19.77
CA TYR A 136 -4.67 3.62 18.89
C TYR A 136 -3.27 4.13 19.25
N GLU A 137 -2.97 4.32 20.55
CA GLU A 137 -1.65 4.74 21.02
C GLU A 137 -0.58 3.67 20.74
N ALA A 138 -0.91 2.40 20.91
CA ALA A 138 0.01 1.28 20.63
C ALA A 138 0.37 1.19 19.15
N GLU A 139 -0.60 1.38 18.25
CA GLU A 139 -0.42 1.27 16.80
C GLU A 139 0.24 2.52 16.19
N THR A 140 -0.10 3.71 16.68
CA THR A 140 0.39 4.99 16.11
C THR A 140 1.60 5.57 16.82
N GLY A 141 1.90 5.10 18.05
CA GLY A 141 2.88 5.71 18.95
C GLY A 141 2.47 7.08 19.47
N THR A 142 1.21 7.50 19.27
CA THR A 142 0.70 8.83 19.64
C THR A 142 -0.64 8.70 20.35
N ARG A 143 -0.76 9.30 21.54
CA ARG A 143 -2.02 9.32 22.27
C ARG A 143 -3.03 10.25 21.58
N ALA A 144 -4.23 9.75 21.32
CA ALA A 144 -5.34 10.58 20.84
C ALA A 144 -5.81 11.53 21.94
N ASP A 145 -6.01 12.81 21.61
CA ASP A 145 -6.57 13.82 22.52
C ASP A 145 -8.03 13.51 22.84
N ASP A 146 -8.51 13.95 24.03
CA ASP A 146 -9.89 13.74 24.46
C ASP A 146 -10.89 14.29 23.43
N ALA A 147 -10.65 15.46 22.86
CA ALA A 147 -11.49 16.06 21.83
C ALA A 147 -11.61 15.21 20.55
N VAL A 148 -10.54 14.49 20.17
CA VAL A 148 -10.57 13.57 19.04
C VAL A 148 -11.46 12.37 19.38
N ILE A 149 -11.28 11.77 20.56
CA ILE A 149 -12.10 10.63 21.01
C ILE A 149 -13.58 11.03 21.14
N ASP A 150 -13.87 12.19 21.75
CA ASP A 150 -15.25 12.70 21.89
C ASP A 150 -15.91 12.90 20.51
N GLY A 151 -15.13 13.33 19.50
CA GLY A 151 -15.62 13.49 18.13
C GLY A 151 -15.90 12.17 17.39
N LEU A 152 -15.38 11.04 17.88
CA LEU A 152 -15.62 9.72 17.31
C LEU A 152 -16.82 9.00 17.90
N LEU A 153 -17.27 9.43 19.09
CA LEU A 153 -18.41 8.82 19.79
C LEU A 153 -19.71 8.96 18.99
N PRO A 154 -20.45 7.87 18.76
CA PRO A 154 -21.74 7.95 18.09
C PRO A 154 -22.74 8.70 18.97
N GLN A 155 -23.49 9.62 18.34
CA GLN A 155 -24.58 10.35 19.02
C GLN A 155 -25.94 9.77 18.67
N ASP A 156 -26.03 9.01 17.61
CA ASP A 156 -27.27 8.36 17.15
C ASP A 156 -27.60 7.13 18.02
N PRO A 157 -28.83 7.03 18.58
CA PRO A 157 -29.22 5.92 19.42
C PRO A 157 -29.06 4.54 18.78
N LEU A 158 -29.32 4.42 17.48
CA LEU A 158 -29.16 3.13 16.80
C LEU A 158 -27.68 2.73 16.67
N ALA A 159 -26.79 3.69 16.37
CA ALA A 159 -25.36 3.43 16.34
C ALA A 159 -24.84 3.01 17.73
N ILE A 160 -25.27 3.69 18.80
CA ILE A 160 -24.96 3.33 20.19
C ILE A 160 -25.41 1.88 20.48
N PHE A 161 -26.65 1.54 20.11
CA PHE A 161 -27.18 0.19 20.29
C PHE A 161 -26.38 -0.86 19.53
N LEU A 162 -26.09 -0.59 18.23
CA LEU A 162 -25.36 -1.53 17.37
C LEU A 162 -23.93 -1.73 17.86
N GLN A 163 -23.22 -0.67 18.20
CA GLN A 163 -21.85 -0.78 18.71
C GLN A 163 -21.80 -1.48 20.07
N HIS A 164 -22.67 -1.12 20.98
CA HIS A 164 -22.72 -1.80 22.27
C HIS A 164 -22.95 -3.31 22.12
N ARG A 165 -23.85 -3.73 21.22
CA ARG A 165 -24.23 -5.13 21.04
C ARG A 165 -23.25 -5.94 20.21
N TYR A 166 -22.58 -5.34 19.24
CA TYR A 166 -21.76 -6.07 18.26
C TYR A 166 -20.25 -5.81 18.38
N ILE A 167 -19.84 -4.77 19.10
CA ILE A 167 -18.43 -4.50 19.39
C ILE A 167 -18.08 -4.90 20.83
N LEU A 168 -18.86 -4.43 21.84
CA LEU A 168 -18.48 -4.63 23.24
C LEU A 168 -18.83 -6.02 23.78
N ASP A 169 -19.89 -6.63 23.30
CA ASP A 169 -20.32 -7.95 23.77
C ASP A 169 -20.48 -8.97 22.62
N PRO A 170 -19.36 -9.48 22.06
CA PRO A 170 -19.41 -10.47 20.99
C PRO A 170 -20.11 -11.77 21.39
N GLN A 171 -20.23 -12.08 22.70
CA GLN A 171 -20.93 -13.28 23.18
C GLN A 171 -22.45 -13.11 23.11
N LEU A 172 -22.96 -11.89 23.27
CA LEU A 172 -24.37 -11.58 23.07
C LEU A 172 -24.79 -11.67 21.60
N VAL A 173 -23.88 -11.47 20.66
CA VAL A 173 -24.14 -11.68 19.22
C VAL A 173 -24.74 -13.07 19.00
N ASN A 174 -24.21 -14.11 19.63
CA ASN A 174 -24.71 -15.49 19.51
C ASN A 174 -26.09 -15.69 20.15
N GLN A 175 -26.50 -14.88 21.12
CA GLN A 175 -27.80 -14.98 21.77
C GLN A 175 -28.89 -14.15 21.06
N VAL A 176 -28.52 -12.99 20.49
CA VAL A 176 -29.44 -12.07 19.78
C VAL A 176 -29.64 -12.45 18.31
N GLN A 177 -28.77 -13.28 17.75
CA GLN A 177 -28.80 -13.74 16.35
C GLN A 177 -30.16 -14.29 15.90
N PHE A 178 -30.93 -14.88 16.80
CA PHE A 178 -32.22 -15.51 16.49
C PHE A 178 -33.46 -14.69 16.86
N GLU A 179 -33.29 -13.60 17.63
CA GLU A 179 -34.45 -12.84 18.16
C GLU A 179 -34.93 -11.73 17.21
N THR A 180 -34.13 -11.31 16.23
CA THR A 180 -34.47 -10.25 15.29
C THR A 180 -34.13 -10.59 13.85
N GLN A 181 -34.86 -10.03 12.88
CA GLN A 181 -34.53 -10.16 11.45
C GLN A 181 -33.11 -9.65 11.13
N TYR A 182 -32.68 -8.59 11.84
CA TYR A 182 -31.34 -8.05 11.71
C TYR A 182 -30.28 -9.07 12.15
N GLY A 183 -30.39 -9.64 13.33
CA GLY A 183 -29.45 -10.62 13.84
C GLY A 183 -29.35 -11.89 12.96
N ALA A 184 -30.49 -12.37 12.44
CA ALA A 184 -30.50 -13.50 11.52
C ALA A 184 -29.76 -13.20 10.20
N ALA A 185 -29.94 -11.99 9.66
CA ALA A 185 -29.23 -11.56 8.46
C ALA A 185 -27.72 -11.37 8.70
N VAL A 186 -27.34 -10.80 9.84
CA VAL A 186 -25.93 -10.70 10.27
C VAL A 186 -25.27 -12.07 10.29
N SER A 187 -25.91 -13.07 10.94
CA SER A 187 -25.37 -14.44 11.01
C SER A 187 -25.18 -15.10 9.65
N ALA A 188 -26.14 -14.89 8.74
CA ALA A 188 -26.02 -15.42 7.37
C ALA A 188 -24.89 -14.77 6.57
N LEU A 189 -24.63 -13.49 6.81
CA LEU A 189 -23.58 -12.73 6.16
C LEU A 189 -22.19 -13.01 6.74
N GLU A 190 -22.08 -13.30 8.04
CA GLU A 190 -20.79 -13.61 8.68
C GLU A 190 -20.05 -14.74 7.98
N GLN A 191 -20.74 -15.83 7.65
CA GLN A 191 -20.09 -16.91 6.93
C GLN A 191 -19.72 -16.48 5.50
N SER A 192 -20.66 -15.90 4.74
CA SER A 192 -20.47 -15.64 3.31
C SER A 192 -19.51 -14.49 3.03
N LEU A 193 -19.60 -13.38 3.77
CA LEU A 193 -18.72 -12.23 3.61
C LEU A 193 -17.39 -12.39 4.34
N GLY A 194 -17.34 -13.15 5.45
CA GLY A 194 -16.08 -13.53 6.08
C GLY A 194 -15.25 -14.45 5.17
N GLU A 195 -15.87 -15.47 4.56
CA GLU A 195 -15.19 -16.30 3.56
C GLU A 195 -14.74 -15.49 2.32
N PHE A 196 -15.52 -14.48 1.92
CA PHE A 196 -15.16 -13.56 0.84
C PHE A 196 -13.96 -12.69 1.22
N GLN A 197 -13.97 -12.08 2.41
CA GLN A 197 -12.86 -11.32 2.98
C GLN A 197 -11.57 -12.14 2.99
N ASP A 198 -11.61 -13.32 3.61
CA ASP A 198 -10.44 -14.22 3.74
C ASP A 198 -9.88 -14.66 2.39
N ARG A 199 -10.78 -15.06 1.47
CA ARG A 199 -10.38 -15.60 0.15
C ARG A 199 -9.65 -14.58 -0.69
N PHE A 200 -10.09 -13.32 -0.66
CA PHE A 200 -9.55 -12.26 -1.50
C PHE A 200 -8.58 -11.34 -0.75
N GLY A 201 -8.43 -11.56 0.56
CA GLY A 201 -7.47 -10.86 1.40
C GLY A 201 -7.85 -9.39 1.63
N PHE A 202 -9.15 -9.07 1.65
CA PHE A 202 -9.61 -7.74 2.06
C PHE A 202 -9.41 -7.56 3.56
N TYR A 203 -9.17 -6.31 3.97
CA TYR A 203 -9.10 -6.00 5.40
C TYR A 203 -10.49 -6.02 6.03
N ASP A 204 -11.48 -5.39 5.38
CA ASP A 204 -12.88 -5.40 5.83
C ASP A 204 -13.84 -5.39 4.64
N VAL A 205 -15.09 -5.81 4.89
CA VAL A 205 -16.21 -5.80 3.94
C VAL A 205 -17.41 -5.14 4.58
N PHE A 206 -17.92 -4.09 3.95
CA PHE A 206 -19.00 -3.26 4.46
C PHE A 206 -20.27 -3.40 3.63
N LEU A 207 -21.42 -3.37 4.30
CA LEU A 207 -22.70 -3.10 3.67
C LEU A 207 -23.26 -1.79 4.25
N ILE A 208 -23.58 -0.85 3.36
CA ILE A 208 -24.02 0.51 3.74
C ILE A 208 -25.44 0.74 3.21
N GLU A 209 -26.32 1.28 4.05
CA GLU A 209 -27.68 1.65 3.69
C GLU A 209 -27.66 2.88 2.77
N PRO A 210 -28.36 2.85 1.63
CA PRO A 210 -28.21 3.90 0.61
C PRO A 210 -28.86 5.25 0.95
N ASN A 211 -29.84 5.30 1.89
CA ASN A 211 -30.58 6.53 2.17
C ASN A 211 -29.91 7.39 3.24
N ASP A 212 -29.38 6.78 4.30
CA ASP A 212 -28.76 7.49 5.43
C ASP A 212 -27.24 7.23 5.54
N GLY A 213 -26.67 6.40 4.67
CA GLY A 213 -25.24 6.09 4.68
C GLY A 213 -24.78 5.25 5.85
N ARG A 214 -25.68 4.59 6.56
CA ARG A 214 -25.35 3.78 7.73
C ARG A 214 -24.60 2.52 7.35
N ILE A 215 -23.49 2.24 8.03
CA ILE A 215 -22.79 0.96 7.97
C ILE A 215 -23.63 -0.06 8.72
N VAL A 216 -24.45 -0.82 7.99
CA VAL A 216 -25.37 -1.81 8.57
C VAL A 216 -24.74 -3.18 8.76
N TYR A 217 -23.57 -3.41 8.19
CA TYR A 217 -22.76 -4.60 8.38
C TYR A 217 -21.29 -4.28 8.10
N SER A 218 -20.40 -4.83 8.88
CA SER A 218 -18.95 -4.88 8.67
C SER A 218 -18.45 -6.21 9.21
N VAL A 219 -17.43 -6.81 8.60
CA VAL A 219 -16.83 -8.05 9.10
C VAL A 219 -16.01 -7.77 10.35
N GLU A 220 -15.15 -6.74 10.31
CA GLU A 220 -14.27 -6.38 11.44
C GLU A 220 -14.98 -5.64 12.57
N ARG A 221 -16.07 -4.92 12.28
CA ARG A 221 -16.85 -4.15 13.25
C ARG A 221 -15.99 -3.19 14.07
N GLU A 222 -15.26 -2.33 13.39
CA GLU A 222 -14.51 -1.24 14.00
C GLU A 222 -15.47 -0.12 14.47
N ILE A 223 -14.93 0.98 14.98
CA ILE A 223 -15.73 2.08 15.58
C ILE A 223 -16.60 2.86 14.58
N ASP A 224 -16.48 2.64 13.29
CA ASP A 224 -17.35 3.16 12.24
C ASP A 224 -18.64 2.33 12.06
N PHE A 225 -18.65 1.09 12.54
CA PHE A 225 -19.83 0.22 12.48
C PHE A 225 -21.06 0.87 13.13
N GLY A 226 -22.19 0.78 12.45
CA GLY A 226 -23.45 1.38 12.92
C GLY A 226 -23.58 2.89 12.71
N THR A 227 -22.48 3.60 12.37
CA THR A 227 -22.51 5.05 12.12
C THR A 227 -22.84 5.36 10.64
N SER A 228 -23.20 6.61 10.35
CA SER A 228 -23.44 7.09 8.99
C SER A 228 -22.16 7.63 8.36
N VAL A 229 -21.86 7.20 7.14
CA VAL A 229 -20.79 7.78 6.33
C VAL A 229 -21.18 9.11 5.68
N PHE A 230 -22.46 9.53 5.77
CA PHE A 230 -22.90 10.81 5.19
C PHE A 230 -22.80 11.97 6.20
N ASP A 231 -23.18 11.74 7.45
CA ASP A 231 -23.25 12.78 8.49
C ASP A 231 -22.72 12.33 9.87
N GLY A 232 -22.23 11.10 9.99
CA GLY A 232 -21.65 10.58 11.22
C GLY A 232 -20.19 11.00 11.44
N PRO A 233 -19.55 10.47 12.51
CA PRO A 233 -18.16 10.79 12.88
C PRO A 233 -17.13 10.55 11.77
N HIS A 234 -17.42 9.61 10.87
CA HIS A 234 -16.53 9.19 9.79
C HIS A 234 -16.91 9.74 8.39
N SER A 235 -17.77 10.77 8.34
CA SER A 235 -18.27 11.35 7.08
C SER A 235 -17.22 12.06 6.22
N ASN A 236 -16.06 12.39 6.78
CA ASN A 236 -14.96 13.02 6.06
C ASN A 236 -13.89 12.02 5.56
N THR A 237 -14.12 10.71 5.68
CA THR A 237 -13.16 9.67 5.31
C THR A 237 -13.19 9.39 3.80
N ASN A 238 -12.16 8.68 3.33
CA ASN A 238 -12.12 8.16 1.96
C ASN A 238 -13.17 7.06 1.72
N LEU A 239 -13.58 6.28 2.73
CA LEU A 239 -14.74 5.39 2.64
C LEU A 239 -16.02 6.20 2.33
N ALA A 240 -16.28 7.27 3.05
CA ALA A 240 -17.44 8.14 2.82
C ALA A 240 -17.46 8.71 1.40
N ARG A 241 -16.30 9.14 0.90
CA ARG A 241 -16.17 9.65 -0.48
C ARG A 241 -16.39 8.54 -1.52
N ALA A 242 -15.86 7.33 -1.31
CA ALA A 242 -16.07 6.19 -2.19
C ALA A 242 -17.56 5.85 -2.29
N VAL A 243 -18.25 5.72 -1.17
CA VAL A 243 -19.68 5.40 -1.09
C VAL A 243 -20.55 6.49 -1.75
N THR A 244 -20.33 7.76 -1.40
CA THR A 244 -21.08 8.89 -1.98
C THR A 244 -20.89 8.97 -3.49
N THR A 245 -19.66 8.76 -3.96
CA THR A 245 -19.36 8.77 -5.41
C THR A 245 -19.97 7.57 -6.11
N ALA A 246 -19.94 6.38 -5.50
CA ALA A 246 -20.55 5.17 -6.05
C ALA A 246 -22.07 5.34 -6.23
N MET A 247 -22.75 5.93 -5.25
CA MET A 247 -24.19 6.21 -5.34
C MET A 247 -24.55 7.21 -6.45
N ALA A 248 -23.64 8.07 -6.85
CA ALA A 248 -23.83 9.04 -7.95
C ALA A 248 -23.34 8.53 -9.32
N ALA A 249 -22.62 7.42 -9.35
CA ALA A 249 -22.03 6.83 -10.56
C ALA A 249 -23.02 5.91 -11.30
N ASN A 250 -22.53 5.31 -12.40
CA ASN A 250 -23.30 4.27 -13.09
C ASN A 250 -23.43 3.02 -12.20
N PRO A 251 -24.55 2.28 -12.28
CA PRO A 251 -24.82 1.13 -11.41
C PRO A 251 -23.72 0.07 -11.35
N ASP A 252 -23.03 -0.16 -12.47
CA ASP A 252 -21.97 -1.20 -12.56
C ASP A 252 -20.56 -0.63 -12.38
N GLN A 253 -20.43 0.62 -12.00
CA GLN A 253 -19.14 1.28 -11.86
C GLN A 253 -18.62 1.14 -10.44
N VAL A 254 -17.51 0.39 -10.25
CA VAL A 254 -16.78 0.36 -9.00
C VAL A 254 -15.97 1.64 -8.84
N ILE A 255 -16.10 2.28 -7.69
CA ILE A 255 -15.36 3.48 -7.32
C ILE A 255 -14.25 3.12 -6.36
N PHE A 256 -13.03 3.51 -6.71
CA PHE A 256 -11.85 3.34 -5.86
C PHE A 256 -11.50 4.67 -5.17
N ALA A 257 -11.25 4.63 -3.87
CA ALA A 257 -10.65 5.73 -3.11
C ALA A 257 -9.24 5.31 -2.66
N ASP A 258 -8.28 6.18 -2.89
CA ASP A 258 -6.85 5.94 -2.64
C ASP A 258 -6.55 5.84 -1.13
N PHE A 259 -5.35 5.36 -0.81
CA PHE A 259 -4.89 5.19 0.56
C PHE A 259 -4.81 6.51 1.32
N GLU A 260 -5.53 6.57 2.42
CA GLU A 260 -5.47 7.65 3.40
C GLU A 260 -5.45 7.06 4.82
N PRO A 261 -4.96 7.80 5.82
CA PRO A 261 -5.08 7.39 7.22
C PRO A 261 -6.56 7.20 7.59
N TYR A 262 -6.91 6.05 8.16
CA TYR A 262 -8.28 5.69 8.53
C TYR A 262 -8.36 5.41 10.02
N ILE A 263 -9.00 6.33 10.74
CA ILE A 263 -9.04 6.28 12.22
C ILE A 263 -9.68 5.00 12.77
N PRO A 264 -10.79 4.47 12.23
CA PRO A 264 -11.34 3.21 12.70
C PRO A 264 -10.33 2.08 12.73
N SER A 265 -9.49 1.94 11.71
CA SER A 265 -8.37 0.99 11.65
C SER A 265 -7.09 1.57 12.27
N PHE A 266 -7.18 2.27 13.39
CA PHE A 266 -6.07 2.85 14.16
C PHE A 266 -5.14 3.72 13.31
N ASN A 267 -5.72 4.53 12.42
CA ASN A 267 -5.00 5.44 11.53
C ASN A 267 -4.06 4.73 10.51
N ALA A 268 -4.24 3.43 10.31
CA ALA A 268 -3.54 2.71 9.27
C ALA A 268 -3.96 3.21 7.87
N PRO A 269 -3.05 3.19 6.88
CA PRO A 269 -3.40 3.52 5.51
C PRO A 269 -4.45 2.54 4.97
N ALA A 270 -5.61 3.04 4.59
CA ALA A 270 -6.72 2.28 4.02
C ALA A 270 -7.15 2.85 2.67
N ALA A 271 -7.36 1.99 1.68
CA ALA A 271 -8.00 2.31 0.42
C ALA A 271 -9.32 1.55 0.33
N PHE A 272 -10.28 2.09 -0.38
CA PHE A 272 -11.61 1.48 -0.49
C PHE A 272 -12.04 1.30 -1.93
N ALA A 273 -12.81 0.23 -2.18
CA ALA A 273 -13.57 0.05 -3.41
C ALA A 273 -15.05 -0.08 -3.05
N ALA A 274 -15.92 0.65 -3.72
CA ALA A 274 -17.35 0.70 -3.43
C ALA A 274 -18.18 0.51 -4.70
N LEU A 275 -19.27 -0.26 -4.59
CA LEU A 275 -20.22 -0.53 -5.67
C LEU A 275 -21.65 -0.53 -5.10
N PRO A 276 -22.61 0.20 -5.72
CA PRO A 276 -24.00 0.13 -5.31
C PRO A 276 -24.63 -1.22 -5.68
N VAL A 277 -25.44 -1.75 -4.79
CA VAL A 277 -26.20 -3.01 -4.96
C VAL A 277 -27.62 -2.69 -5.33
N TYR A 278 -28.10 -3.21 -6.45
CA TYR A 278 -29.44 -2.95 -6.96
C TYR A 278 -30.36 -4.19 -6.91
N ASP A 279 -31.64 -3.94 -6.63
CA ASP A 279 -32.72 -4.88 -6.89
C ASP A 279 -33.69 -4.23 -7.91
N GLY A 280 -33.62 -4.71 -9.15
CA GLY A 280 -34.21 -4.04 -10.28
C GLY A 280 -33.63 -2.61 -10.44
N PRO A 281 -34.48 -1.56 -10.53
CA PRO A 281 -34.00 -0.16 -10.67
C PRO A 281 -33.61 0.50 -9.34
N ASN A 282 -33.86 -0.15 -8.19
CA ASN A 282 -33.73 0.46 -6.89
C ASN A 282 -32.40 0.10 -6.21
N PRO A 283 -31.59 1.08 -5.77
CA PRO A 283 -30.45 0.80 -4.94
C PRO A 283 -30.94 0.29 -3.57
N ILE A 284 -30.44 -0.87 -3.16
CA ILE A 284 -30.78 -1.48 -1.88
C ILE A 284 -29.63 -1.42 -0.87
N GLY A 285 -28.45 -1.03 -1.30
CA GLY A 285 -27.27 -0.84 -0.47
C GLY A 285 -26.04 -0.47 -1.29
N VAL A 286 -24.92 -0.30 -0.58
CA VAL A 286 -23.59 -0.21 -1.17
C VAL A 286 -22.73 -1.30 -0.54
N LEU A 287 -22.09 -2.11 -1.37
CA LEU A 287 -21.02 -3.03 -0.98
C LEU A 287 -19.70 -2.26 -1.10
N ALA A 288 -18.94 -2.21 -0.01
CA ALA A 288 -17.60 -1.66 -0.03
C ALA A 288 -16.61 -2.63 0.59
N VAL A 289 -15.36 -2.58 0.16
CA VAL A 289 -14.25 -3.34 0.74
C VAL A 289 -13.10 -2.41 1.06
N GLN A 290 -12.41 -2.71 2.17
CA GLN A 290 -11.14 -2.08 2.51
C GLN A 290 -10.00 -2.90 1.96
N LEU A 291 -9.17 -2.27 1.12
CA LEU A 291 -8.02 -2.90 0.49
C LEU A 291 -6.80 -2.86 1.42
N PRO A 292 -6.14 -3.98 1.66
CA PRO A 292 -4.95 -4.00 2.48
C PRO A 292 -3.75 -3.40 1.74
N LEU A 293 -2.99 -2.56 2.41
CA LEU A 293 -1.73 -2.02 1.87
C LEU A 293 -0.72 -3.12 1.53
N SER A 294 -0.77 -4.25 2.25
CA SER A 294 0.08 -5.42 2.02
C SER A 294 -0.05 -5.99 0.61
N GLY A 295 -1.25 -5.97 0.00
CA GLY A 295 -1.48 -6.45 -1.37
C GLY A 295 -0.69 -5.64 -2.40
N ILE A 296 -0.77 -4.32 -2.35
CA ILE A 296 0.00 -3.43 -3.24
C ILE A 296 1.50 -3.53 -2.95
N ASN A 297 1.90 -3.56 -1.68
CA ASN A 297 3.30 -3.72 -1.29
C ASN A 297 3.90 -5.04 -1.81
N ALA A 298 3.17 -6.14 -1.72
CA ALA A 298 3.60 -7.44 -2.26
C ALA A 298 3.87 -7.35 -3.78
N ILE A 299 2.98 -6.69 -4.53
CA ILE A 299 3.18 -6.45 -5.96
C ILE A 299 4.41 -5.58 -6.17
N MET A 300 4.50 -4.42 -5.53
CA MET A 300 5.59 -3.44 -5.75
C MET A 300 6.95 -4.00 -5.39
N THR A 301 7.06 -4.73 -4.27
CA THR A 301 8.32 -5.28 -3.77
C THR A 301 8.61 -6.70 -4.26
N SER A 302 7.72 -7.32 -5.05
CA SER A 302 7.81 -8.75 -5.41
C SER A 302 7.97 -9.65 -4.18
N ASN A 303 7.23 -9.39 -3.11
CA ASN A 303 7.39 -10.03 -1.80
C ASN A 303 8.84 -9.92 -1.26
N GLN A 304 9.50 -8.77 -1.49
CA GLN A 304 10.90 -8.50 -1.14
C GLN A 304 11.92 -9.37 -1.90
N SER A 305 11.52 -10.06 -2.95
CA SER A 305 12.38 -10.88 -3.81
C SER A 305 13.04 -10.05 -4.92
N TRP A 306 13.81 -9.02 -4.56
CA TRP A 306 14.51 -8.15 -5.51
C TRP A 306 15.47 -8.91 -6.44
N ARG A 307 16.03 -10.03 -5.96
CA ARG A 307 16.89 -10.93 -6.75
C ARG A 307 16.14 -11.54 -7.94
N ASP A 308 14.90 -11.98 -7.73
CA ASP A 308 14.12 -12.69 -8.74
C ASP A 308 13.73 -11.78 -9.91
N VAL A 309 13.56 -10.49 -9.64
CA VAL A 309 13.36 -9.45 -10.67
C VAL A 309 14.68 -8.84 -11.14
N GLY A 310 15.83 -9.32 -10.60
CA GLY A 310 17.17 -8.96 -11.01
C GLY A 310 17.59 -7.54 -10.69
N LEU A 311 17.05 -6.95 -9.64
CA LEU A 311 17.45 -5.61 -9.18
C LEU A 311 18.62 -5.64 -8.19
N GLY A 312 19.20 -6.81 -7.92
CA GLY A 312 20.35 -7.00 -7.03
C GLY A 312 19.97 -7.19 -5.57
N ASP A 313 21.00 -7.33 -4.73
CA ASP A 313 20.85 -7.34 -3.28
C ASP A 313 20.75 -5.89 -2.78
N SER A 314 19.63 -5.49 -2.20
CA SER A 314 19.51 -4.20 -1.52
C SER A 314 19.87 -4.32 -0.05
#